data_c8927478485bfaac7182bfd60ee60df3
#
_entry.id   c8927478485bfaac7182bfd60ee60df3
#
_cell.length_a   1.000
_cell.length_b   1.000
_cell.length_c   1.000
_cell.angle_alpha   90.00
_cell.angle_beta   90.00
_cell.angle_gamma   90.00
#
_symmetry.space_group_name_H-M   'P 1'
#
loop_
_entity.id
_entity.type
_entity.pdbx_description
1 polymer ?
#
loop_
_entity_poly.entity_id
_entity_poly.type
_entity_poly.pdbx_seq_one_letter_code
_entity_poly.pdbx_strand_id
1 'polypeptide(L)'
;MNLIRRELMKLKNIILSALVVLGFTSLNSVANAACGKLIIAEQNWASAELMANVDKIILEKGYGCEVELVPGATMPTFTSMNDKGTPDMNPEQWANAVYEPLKVAVAEKRIFVANKAPITGLGEGWWITPGTVKKYPQIKGMTALQILEHPEWFPDKEDPSKGAFVGCPAGWGCQLANANLFVAYEMEXX
;
A
#
# COMPACT_ATOMS: atom_id res chain seq x y z
N MET A 1 0.59 68.68 41.68
CA MET A 1 1.03 68.24 40.33
C MET A 1 1.84 66.97 40.38
N ASN A 2 2.60 66.66 41.37
CA ASN A 2 3.45 65.43 41.45
C ASN A 2 2.69 64.10 41.81
N LEU A 3 1.61 64.17 42.57
CA LEU A 3 0.90 63.01 42.98
C LEU A 3 0.14 62.30 41.78
N ILE A 4 -0.51 63.16 40.97
CA ILE A 4 -1.28 62.67 39.80
C ILE A 4 -0.34 62.04 38.77
N ARG A 5 0.85 62.60 38.61
CA ARG A 5 1.85 62.05 37.67
C ARG A 5 2.37 60.64 38.12
N ARG A 6 2.50 60.46 39.43
CA ARG A 6 2.95 59.19 40.02
C ARG A 6 1.91 58.06 39.83
N GLU A 7 0.65 58.41 40.01
CA GLU A 7 -0.44 57.40 39.83
C GLU A 7 -0.65 57.05 38.36
N LEU A 8 -0.50 58.02 37.46
CA LEU A 8 -0.55 57.77 36.00
C LEU A 8 0.59 56.86 35.53
N MET A 9 1.81 57.00 36.10
CA MET A 9 2.94 56.13 35.77
C MET A 9 2.73 54.70 36.29
N LYS A 10 2.15 54.54 37.47
CA LYS A 10 1.79 53.18 37.99
C LYS A 10 0.75 52.51 37.12
N LEU A 11 -0.24 53.24 36.68
CA LEU A 11 -1.31 52.72 35.81
C LEU A 11 -0.75 52.27 34.44
N LYS A 12 0.14 53.07 33.85
CA LYS A 12 0.83 52.73 32.61
C LYS A 12 1.64 51.43 32.74
N ASN A 13 2.35 51.25 33.85
CA ASN A 13 3.17 50.06 34.06
C ASN A 13 2.29 48.81 34.26
N ILE A 14 1.15 48.93 34.93
CA ILE A 14 0.20 47.85 35.13
C ILE A 14 -0.44 47.43 33.79
N ILE A 15 -0.83 48.38 32.94
CA ILE A 15 -1.40 48.14 31.63
C ILE A 15 -0.36 47.48 30.71
N LEU A 16 0.90 47.95 30.74
CA LEU A 16 1.96 47.37 29.93
C LEU A 16 2.31 45.95 30.34
N SER A 17 2.28 45.66 31.66
CA SER A 17 2.50 44.31 32.19
C SER A 17 1.36 43.35 31.83
N ALA A 18 0.12 43.82 31.86
CA ALA A 18 -1.06 43.04 31.48
C ALA A 18 -1.06 42.67 29.98
N LEU A 19 -0.63 43.59 29.13
CA LEU A 19 -0.50 43.37 27.69
C LEU A 19 0.57 42.36 27.33
N VAL A 20 1.69 42.35 28.07
CA VAL A 20 2.75 41.35 27.87
C VAL A 20 2.28 39.94 28.28
N VAL A 21 1.53 39.82 29.36
CA VAL A 21 1.01 38.52 29.82
C VAL A 21 -0.05 37.97 28.86
N LEU A 22 -0.92 38.80 28.32
CA LEU A 22 -1.93 38.38 27.32
C LEU A 22 -1.28 38.01 25.98
N GLY A 23 -0.14 38.62 25.61
CA GLY A 23 0.57 38.31 24.38
C GLY A 23 1.24 36.94 24.38
N PHE A 24 1.61 36.39 25.54
CA PHE A 24 2.29 35.10 25.64
C PHE A 24 1.35 33.88 25.69
N THR A 25 0.09 34.11 25.99
CA THR A 25 -0.87 33.01 26.04
C THR A 25 -1.45 32.60 24.66
N SER A 26 -1.19 33.40 23.63
CA SER A 26 -1.73 33.15 22.30
C SER A 26 -0.75 32.39 21.35
N LEU A 27 0.44 32.02 21.84
CA LEU A 27 1.47 31.36 21.01
C LEU A 27 1.46 29.81 21.11
N ASN A 28 0.53 29.24 21.86
CA ASN A 28 0.33 27.79 21.89
C ASN A 28 -0.85 27.36 21.00
N SER A 29 -1.07 28.03 19.89
CA SER A 29 -1.80 27.40 18.81
C SER A 29 -0.84 26.37 18.20
N VAL A 30 -0.74 25.21 18.82
CA VAL A 30 -0.41 24.02 18.07
C VAL A 30 -1.44 24.02 16.94
N ALA A 31 -1.00 24.33 15.75
CA ALA A 31 -1.82 24.07 14.58
C ALA A 31 -2.02 22.56 14.58
N ASN A 32 -3.03 22.12 15.28
CA ASN A 32 -3.64 20.83 15.04
C ASN A 32 -4.24 20.97 13.64
N ALA A 33 -3.42 20.80 12.63
CA ALA A 33 -3.90 20.45 11.33
C ALA A 33 -4.54 19.08 11.56
N ALA A 34 -5.80 19.10 11.92
CA ALA A 34 -6.55 17.85 12.04
C ALA A 34 -6.52 17.23 10.66
N CYS A 35 -5.65 16.27 10.50
CA CYS A 35 -5.49 15.48 9.28
C CYS A 35 -6.82 14.80 8.90
N GLY A 36 -7.74 14.64 9.86
CA GLY A 36 -9.01 13.99 9.67
C GLY A 36 -8.89 12.47 9.71
N LYS A 37 -9.92 11.82 9.19
CA LYS A 37 -9.98 10.36 9.11
C LYS A 37 -9.39 9.91 7.77
N LEU A 38 -8.54 8.89 7.82
CA LEU A 38 -7.93 8.25 6.65
C LEU A 38 -8.17 6.75 6.70
N ILE A 39 -8.51 6.18 5.58
CA ILE A 39 -8.68 4.72 5.41
C ILE A 39 -7.52 4.20 4.57
N ILE A 40 -6.76 3.25 5.12
CA ILE A 40 -5.60 2.67 4.43
C ILE A 40 -5.88 1.19 4.16
N ALA A 41 -5.63 0.76 2.93
CA ALA A 41 -5.71 -0.65 2.57
C ALA A 41 -4.58 -1.44 3.24
N GLU A 42 -4.94 -2.45 4.02
CA GLU A 42 -4.02 -3.45 4.55
C GLU A 42 -4.12 -4.68 3.66
N GLN A 43 -3.26 -4.73 2.65
CA GLN A 43 -3.26 -5.83 1.68
C GLN A 43 -2.81 -7.12 2.37
N ASN A 44 -3.31 -8.26 1.89
CA ASN A 44 -3.17 -9.57 2.57
C ASN A 44 -1.85 -10.29 2.28
N TRP A 45 -0.73 -9.55 2.36
CA TRP A 45 0.62 -10.12 2.35
C TRP A 45 1.55 -9.28 3.22
N ALA A 46 2.60 -9.93 3.75
CA ALA A 46 3.39 -9.44 4.88
C ALA A 46 4.01 -8.04 4.67
N SER A 47 4.55 -7.75 3.47
CA SER A 47 5.15 -6.43 3.23
C SER A 47 4.11 -5.31 3.25
N ALA A 48 2.96 -5.55 2.64
CA ALA A 48 1.89 -4.55 2.60
C ALA A 48 1.25 -4.34 3.97
N GLU A 49 1.05 -5.43 4.74
CA GLU A 49 0.60 -5.32 6.14
C GLU A 49 1.56 -4.44 6.95
N LEU A 50 2.87 -4.71 6.82
CA LEU A 50 3.89 -3.91 7.51
C LEU A 50 3.81 -2.44 7.10
N MET A 51 3.74 -2.16 5.79
CA MET A 51 3.69 -0.77 5.28
C MET A 51 2.44 -0.05 5.79
N ALA A 52 1.27 -0.67 5.71
CA ALA A 52 0.01 -0.07 6.18
C ALA A 52 0.07 0.27 7.67
N ASN A 53 0.65 -0.62 8.49
CA ASN A 53 0.79 -0.40 9.93
C ASN A 53 1.83 0.69 10.25
N VAL A 54 2.93 0.75 9.51
CA VAL A 54 3.94 1.83 9.65
C VAL A 54 3.32 3.18 9.27
N ASP A 55 2.63 3.24 8.15
CA ASP A 55 1.95 4.46 7.71
C ASP A 55 0.92 4.93 8.74
N LYS A 56 0.13 4.00 9.29
CA LYS A 56 -0.83 4.31 10.36
C LYS A 56 -0.12 4.96 11.56
N ILE A 57 0.98 4.37 12.04
CA ILE A 57 1.73 4.90 13.19
C ILE A 57 2.25 6.32 12.88
N ILE A 58 2.83 6.52 11.70
CA ILE A 58 3.38 7.82 11.30
C ILE A 58 2.26 8.87 11.22
N LEU A 59 1.15 8.53 10.59
CA LEU A 59 0.04 9.46 10.40
C LEU A 59 -0.65 9.80 11.73
N GLU A 60 -0.87 8.82 12.60
CA GLU A 60 -1.48 9.05 13.90
C GLU A 60 -0.55 9.84 14.84
N LYS A 61 0.71 9.40 14.99
CA LYS A 61 1.65 10.00 15.96
C LYS A 61 2.30 11.27 15.45
N GLY A 62 2.57 11.35 14.15
CA GLY A 62 3.26 12.48 13.54
C GLY A 62 2.36 13.60 13.06
N TYR A 63 1.17 13.26 12.60
CA TYR A 63 0.26 14.21 11.94
C TYR A 63 -1.09 14.36 12.62
N GLY A 64 -1.40 13.53 13.62
CA GLY A 64 -2.66 13.63 14.36
C GLY A 64 -3.88 13.14 13.57
N CYS A 65 -3.68 12.29 12.57
CA CYS A 65 -4.78 11.70 11.82
C CYS A 65 -5.51 10.64 12.65
N GLU A 66 -6.74 10.32 12.28
CA GLU A 66 -7.46 9.13 12.73
C GLU A 66 -7.35 8.09 11.60
N VAL A 67 -6.67 6.96 11.82
CA VAL A 67 -6.41 5.99 10.74
C VAL A 67 -7.14 4.68 10.98
N GLU A 68 -7.95 4.29 9.99
CA GLU A 68 -8.60 2.98 9.91
C GLU A 68 -7.86 2.12 8.88
N LEU A 69 -7.48 0.89 9.27
CA LEU A 69 -6.98 -0.12 8.34
C LEU A 69 -8.15 -0.99 7.86
N VAL A 70 -8.23 -1.22 6.55
CA VAL A 70 -9.26 -2.09 5.97
C VAL A 70 -8.61 -3.22 5.19
N PRO A 71 -9.11 -4.46 5.32
CA PRO A 71 -8.54 -5.58 4.56
C PRO A 71 -8.57 -5.33 3.06
N GLY A 72 -7.49 -5.72 2.38
CA GLY A 72 -7.35 -5.52 0.94
C GLY A 72 -6.71 -6.68 0.21
N ALA A 73 -6.78 -6.61 -1.11
CA ALA A 73 -6.05 -7.44 -2.06
C ALA A 73 -5.93 -6.65 -3.37
N THR A 74 -4.98 -7.00 -4.22
CA THR A 74 -4.61 -6.21 -5.41
C THR A 74 -5.82 -5.71 -6.21
N MET A 75 -6.67 -6.62 -6.65
CA MET A 75 -7.78 -6.28 -7.55
C MET A 75 -8.95 -5.60 -6.84
N PRO A 76 -9.47 -6.14 -5.72
CA PRO A 76 -10.58 -5.47 -5.02
C PRO A 76 -10.23 -4.08 -4.51
N THR A 77 -9.01 -3.89 -3.97
CA THR A 77 -8.56 -2.59 -3.47
C THR A 77 -8.48 -1.57 -4.61
N PHE A 78 -7.81 -1.93 -5.71
CA PHE A 78 -7.72 -1.05 -6.88
C PHE A 78 -9.11 -0.65 -7.38
N THR A 79 -10.00 -1.64 -7.55
CA THR A 79 -11.37 -1.40 -8.03
C THR A 79 -12.13 -0.44 -7.11
N SER A 80 -12.05 -0.67 -5.81
CA SER A 80 -12.74 0.18 -4.82
C SER A 80 -12.22 1.61 -4.86
N MET A 81 -10.89 1.79 -4.86
CA MET A 81 -10.27 3.13 -4.97
C MET A 81 -10.70 3.84 -6.26
N ASN A 82 -10.64 3.10 -7.38
CA ASN A 82 -10.96 3.66 -8.70
C ASN A 82 -12.42 4.08 -8.83
N ASP A 83 -13.34 3.26 -8.34
CA ASP A 83 -14.78 3.42 -8.58
C ASP A 83 -15.49 4.18 -7.46
N LYS A 84 -14.99 4.10 -6.24
CA LYS A 84 -15.64 4.66 -5.05
C LYS A 84 -14.79 5.70 -4.31
N GLY A 85 -13.51 5.83 -4.66
CA GLY A 85 -12.59 6.72 -3.97
C GLY A 85 -12.20 6.27 -2.56
N THR A 86 -12.33 4.98 -2.27
CA THR A 86 -11.98 4.43 -0.95
C THR A 86 -11.38 3.03 -1.11
N PRO A 87 -10.40 2.64 -0.29
CA PRO A 87 -9.70 3.43 0.74
C PRO A 87 -8.93 4.63 0.17
N ASP A 88 -8.50 5.54 1.06
CA ASP A 88 -7.76 6.75 0.69
C ASP A 88 -6.34 6.45 0.23
N MET A 89 -5.74 5.44 0.82
CA MET A 89 -4.34 5.06 0.55
C MET A 89 -4.20 3.56 0.35
N ASN A 90 -3.31 3.20 -0.57
CA ASN A 90 -2.85 1.83 -0.77
C ASN A 90 -1.32 1.87 -0.81
N PRO A 91 -0.64 1.48 0.27
CA PRO A 91 0.83 1.61 0.38
C PRO A 91 1.62 0.76 -0.60
N GLU A 92 1.07 -0.40 -1.01
CA GLU A 92 1.76 -1.31 -1.92
C GLU A 92 0.79 -1.83 -2.98
N GLN A 93 0.84 -1.23 -4.17
CA GLN A 93 0.06 -1.69 -5.32
C GLN A 93 0.98 -2.32 -6.36
N TRP A 94 0.76 -3.59 -6.68
CA TRP A 94 1.44 -4.28 -7.77
C TRP A 94 0.82 -3.80 -9.09
N ALA A 95 1.43 -2.77 -9.66
CA ALA A 95 0.83 -1.98 -10.74
C ALA A 95 0.71 -2.75 -12.06
N ASN A 96 1.56 -3.75 -12.29
CA ASN A 96 1.50 -4.55 -13.52
C ASN A 96 0.13 -5.23 -13.73
N ALA A 97 -0.50 -5.68 -12.64
CA ALA A 97 -1.81 -6.34 -12.71
C ALA A 97 -2.94 -5.41 -13.14
N VAL A 98 -2.77 -4.10 -12.92
CA VAL A 98 -3.79 -3.08 -13.17
C VAL A 98 -3.25 -1.95 -14.07
N TYR A 99 -2.23 -2.24 -14.87
CA TYR A 99 -1.46 -1.22 -15.59
C TYR A 99 -2.33 -0.29 -16.45
N GLU A 100 -3.14 -0.86 -17.33
CA GLU A 100 -3.95 -0.03 -18.23
C GLU A 100 -5.07 0.74 -17.49
N PRO A 101 -5.87 0.11 -16.63
CA PRO A 101 -6.86 0.90 -15.88
C PRO A 101 -6.24 1.92 -14.91
N LEU A 102 -5.04 1.65 -14.37
CA LEU A 102 -4.34 2.63 -13.54
C LEU A 102 -3.93 3.86 -14.36
N LYS A 103 -3.43 3.68 -15.58
CA LYS A 103 -3.10 4.80 -16.47
C LYS A 103 -4.32 5.70 -16.71
N VAL A 104 -5.47 5.08 -16.98
CA VAL A 104 -6.72 5.81 -17.21
C VAL A 104 -7.14 6.54 -15.93
N ALA A 105 -7.12 5.87 -14.79
CA ALA A 105 -7.50 6.46 -13.50
C ALA A 105 -6.63 7.67 -13.14
N VAL A 106 -5.32 7.57 -13.40
CA VAL A 106 -4.38 8.69 -13.16
C VAL A 106 -4.66 9.86 -14.12
N ALA A 107 -4.87 9.58 -15.40
CA ALA A 107 -5.18 10.62 -16.40
C ALA A 107 -6.49 11.37 -16.06
N GLU A 108 -7.47 10.65 -15.52
CA GLU A 108 -8.75 11.19 -15.09
C GLU A 108 -8.72 11.75 -13.66
N LYS A 109 -7.57 11.71 -12.98
CA LYS A 109 -7.36 12.24 -11.62
C LYS A 109 -8.23 11.54 -10.55
N ARG A 110 -8.60 10.28 -10.79
CA ARG A 110 -9.31 9.47 -9.81
C ARG A 110 -8.35 8.82 -8.82
N ILE A 111 -7.13 8.50 -9.28
CA ILE A 111 -6.05 7.96 -8.46
C ILE A 111 -4.80 8.83 -8.66
N PHE A 112 -4.09 9.06 -7.58
CA PHE A 112 -2.82 9.76 -7.58
C PHE A 112 -1.71 8.79 -7.16
N VAL A 113 -0.67 8.67 -8.00
CA VAL A 113 0.52 7.88 -7.65
C VAL A 113 1.49 8.82 -6.95
N ALA A 114 1.59 8.70 -5.65
CA ALA A 114 2.33 9.64 -4.79
C ALA A 114 3.84 9.59 -5.04
N ASN A 115 4.38 8.44 -5.39
CA ASN A 115 5.80 8.27 -5.62
C ASN A 115 6.05 7.15 -6.62
N LYS A 116 7.19 7.21 -7.27
CA LYS A 116 7.66 6.09 -8.09
C LYS A 116 8.04 4.94 -7.15
N ALA A 117 7.70 3.73 -7.53
CA ALA A 117 7.99 2.56 -6.73
C ALA A 117 9.47 2.53 -6.35
N PRO A 118 9.82 2.46 -5.08
CA PRO A 118 11.22 2.40 -4.67
C PRO A 118 11.85 1.05 -5.03
N ILE A 119 11.04 0.01 -5.15
CA ILE A 119 11.51 -1.33 -5.50
C ILE A 119 11.19 -1.59 -6.97
N THR A 120 12.24 -1.75 -7.76
CA THR A 120 12.13 -2.03 -9.19
C THR A 120 12.98 -3.25 -9.53
N GLY A 121 12.72 -3.84 -10.69
CA GLY A 121 13.48 -4.99 -11.19
C GLY A 121 13.02 -6.32 -10.65
N LEU A 122 12.03 -6.36 -9.77
CA LEU A 122 11.40 -7.61 -9.36
C LEU A 122 10.31 -7.96 -10.39
N GLY A 123 10.38 -9.18 -10.92
CA GLY A 123 9.40 -9.66 -11.88
C GLY A 123 8.43 -10.65 -11.25
N GLU A 124 7.20 -10.64 -11.72
CA GLU A 124 6.28 -11.74 -11.49
C GLU A 124 6.52 -12.82 -12.54
N GLY A 125 6.37 -14.06 -12.13
CA GLY A 125 6.55 -15.20 -13.05
C GLY A 125 6.34 -16.50 -12.32
N TRP A 126 6.40 -17.58 -13.07
CA TRP A 126 6.37 -18.91 -12.50
C TRP A 126 7.77 -19.28 -12.01
N TRP A 127 7.84 -19.77 -10.80
CA TRP A 127 9.11 -20.06 -10.13
C TRP A 127 9.20 -21.55 -9.81
N ILE A 128 10.40 -22.09 -9.97
CA ILE A 128 10.69 -23.49 -9.62
C ILE A 128 11.63 -23.49 -8.42
N THR A 129 11.35 -24.35 -7.46
CA THR A 129 12.17 -24.38 -6.23
C THR A 129 13.59 -24.92 -6.52
N PRO A 130 14.58 -24.47 -5.73
CA PRO A 130 15.93 -25.04 -5.84
C PRO A 130 15.97 -26.57 -5.63
N GLY A 131 15.06 -27.10 -4.82
CA GLY A 131 14.93 -28.55 -4.59
C GLY A 131 14.56 -29.28 -5.87
N THR A 132 13.58 -28.76 -6.62
CA THR A 132 13.16 -29.34 -7.90
C THR A 132 14.30 -29.28 -8.92
N VAL A 133 14.99 -28.11 -9.00
CA VAL A 133 16.14 -27.95 -9.90
C VAL A 133 17.26 -28.92 -9.55
N LYS A 134 17.49 -29.18 -8.26
CA LYS A 134 18.48 -30.18 -7.81
C LYS A 134 18.11 -31.59 -8.23
N LYS A 135 16.82 -31.92 -8.14
CA LYS A 135 16.28 -33.25 -8.49
C LYS A 135 16.27 -33.47 -10.02
N TYR A 136 15.98 -32.40 -10.78
CA TYR A 136 15.85 -32.45 -12.25
C TYR A 136 16.73 -31.34 -12.86
N PRO A 137 18.06 -31.53 -12.93
CA PRO A 137 18.98 -30.47 -13.37
C PRO A 137 18.75 -30.00 -14.81
N GLN A 138 18.16 -30.82 -15.65
CA GLN A 138 17.84 -30.51 -17.04
C GLN A 138 16.85 -29.37 -17.20
N ILE A 139 16.08 -29.04 -16.14
CA ILE A 139 15.14 -27.90 -16.14
C ILE A 139 15.85 -26.57 -16.45
N LYS A 140 17.12 -26.46 -16.08
CA LYS A 140 17.89 -25.23 -16.31
C LYS A 140 17.98 -24.95 -17.81
N GLY A 141 17.47 -23.77 -18.21
CA GLY A 141 17.49 -23.33 -19.60
C GLY A 141 16.27 -23.77 -20.42
N MET A 142 15.38 -24.54 -19.84
CA MET A 142 14.12 -24.89 -20.50
C MET A 142 13.12 -23.75 -20.45
N THR A 143 12.30 -23.65 -21.48
CA THR A 143 11.16 -22.73 -21.51
C THR A 143 10.01 -23.30 -20.68
N ALA A 144 9.03 -22.45 -20.32
CA ALA A 144 7.84 -22.91 -19.61
C ALA A 144 7.12 -24.03 -20.37
N LEU A 145 6.96 -23.89 -21.70
CA LEU A 145 6.33 -24.93 -22.52
C LEU A 145 7.03 -26.27 -22.39
N GLN A 146 8.36 -26.29 -22.51
CA GLN A 146 9.13 -27.52 -22.36
C GLN A 146 8.98 -28.15 -20.97
N ILE A 147 8.87 -27.34 -19.94
CA ILE A 147 8.69 -27.82 -18.56
C ILE A 147 7.28 -28.41 -18.38
N LEU A 148 6.28 -27.80 -19.00
CA LEU A 148 4.88 -28.28 -18.94
C LEU A 148 4.70 -29.65 -19.62
N GLU A 149 5.62 -30.05 -20.51
CA GLU A 149 5.61 -31.41 -21.08
C GLU A 149 6.00 -32.50 -20.08
N HIS A 150 6.40 -32.10 -18.86
CA HIS A 150 6.90 -33.00 -17.80
C HIS A 150 6.12 -32.88 -16.49
N PRO A 151 4.80 -33.17 -16.50
CA PRO A 151 4.01 -33.08 -15.26
C PRO A 151 4.53 -34.00 -14.15
N GLU A 152 5.17 -35.12 -14.52
CA GLU A 152 5.75 -36.05 -13.56
C GLU A 152 6.86 -35.45 -12.69
N TRP A 153 7.40 -34.31 -13.05
CA TRP A 153 8.38 -33.60 -12.21
C TRP A 153 7.73 -32.86 -11.04
N PHE A 154 6.42 -32.62 -11.15
CA PHE A 154 5.62 -31.88 -10.18
C PHE A 154 4.36 -32.65 -9.81
N PRO A 155 4.48 -33.90 -9.35
CA PRO A 155 3.29 -34.75 -9.21
C PRO A 155 2.26 -34.14 -8.26
N ASP A 156 1.02 -34.14 -8.67
CA ASP A 156 -0.07 -33.76 -7.81
C ASP A 156 -0.28 -34.84 -6.72
N LYS A 157 -0.64 -34.43 -5.52
CA LYS A 157 -0.81 -35.34 -4.38
C LYS A 157 -2.09 -36.14 -4.44
N GLU A 158 -3.11 -35.60 -5.09
CA GLU A 158 -4.44 -36.25 -5.19
C GLU A 158 -4.56 -37.05 -6.47
N ASP A 159 -3.91 -36.60 -7.55
CA ASP A 159 -3.90 -37.29 -8.84
C ASP A 159 -2.48 -37.32 -9.41
N PRO A 160 -1.68 -38.35 -9.09
CA PRO A 160 -0.30 -38.44 -9.58
C PRO A 160 -0.12 -38.51 -11.10
N SER A 161 -1.19 -38.69 -11.87
CA SER A 161 -1.13 -38.60 -13.33
C SER A 161 -1.04 -37.15 -13.83
N LYS A 162 -1.24 -36.18 -12.93
CA LYS A 162 -1.22 -34.75 -13.24
C LYS A 162 -0.06 -34.05 -12.55
N GLY A 163 0.31 -32.91 -13.09
CA GLY A 163 1.28 -32.00 -12.45
C GLY A 163 0.57 -30.99 -11.56
N ALA A 164 1.13 -30.75 -10.38
CA ALA A 164 0.62 -29.73 -9.46
C ALA A 164 1.13 -28.34 -9.82
N PHE A 165 0.25 -27.37 -9.79
CA PHE A 165 0.58 -25.95 -9.92
C PHE A 165 0.12 -25.20 -8.66
N VAL A 166 1.03 -24.48 -8.03
CA VAL A 166 0.69 -23.66 -6.86
C VAL A 166 0.33 -22.25 -7.34
N GLY A 167 -0.94 -21.95 -7.35
CA GLY A 167 -1.45 -20.66 -7.81
C GLY A 167 -1.38 -19.55 -6.76
N CYS A 168 -1.94 -18.41 -7.11
CA CYS A 168 -1.99 -17.25 -6.25
C CYS A 168 -3.28 -17.23 -5.41
N PRO A 169 -3.22 -16.61 -4.22
CA PRO A 169 -4.44 -16.37 -3.45
C PRO A 169 -5.49 -15.58 -4.23
N ALA A 170 -6.75 -15.81 -3.88
CA ALA A 170 -7.87 -15.11 -4.49
C ALA A 170 -7.75 -13.59 -4.29
N GLY A 171 -8.02 -12.84 -5.35
CA GLY A 171 -7.96 -11.36 -5.33
C GLY A 171 -6.61 -10.78 -5.68
N TRP A 172 -5.56 -11.59 -5.78
CA TRP A 172 -4.25 -11.12 -6.25
C TRP A 172 -4.24 -10.98 -7.78
N GLY A 173 -3.45 -10.04 -8.29
CA GLY A 173 -3.34 -9.82 -9.73
C GLY A 173 -2.78 -11.02 -10.50
N CYS A 174 -1.87 -11.77 -9.90
CA CYS A 174 -1.29 -12.96 -10.52
C CYS A 174 -2.31 -14.09 -10.72
N GLN A 175 -3.42 -14.10 -9.99
CA GLN A 175 -4.50 -15.04 -10.25
C GLN A 175 -5.07 -14.85 -11.67
N LEU A 176 -5.29 -13.60 -12.04
CA LEU A 176 -5.79 -13.28 -13.38
C LEU A 176 -4.73 -13.57 -14.45
N ALA A 177 -3.48 -13.24 -14.18
CA ALA A 177 -2.36 -13.55 -15.08
C ALA A 177 -2.22 -15.05 -15.30
N ASN A 178 -2.31 -15.87 -14.24
CA ASN A 178 -2.28 -17.33 -14.35
C ASN A 178 -3.42 -17.86 -15.21
N ALA A 179 -4.64 -17.37 -15.01
CA ALA A 179 -5.80 -17.79 -15.80
C ALA A 179 -5.56 -17.57 -17.29
N ASN A 180 -4.99 -16.44 -17.65
CA ASN A 180 -4.65 -16.13 -19.04
C ASN A 180 -3.53 -17.02 -19.58
N LEU A 181 -2.52 -17.32 -18.77
CA LEU A 181 -1.40 -18.18 -19.14
C LEU A 181 -1.86 -19.64 -19.31
N PHE A 182 -2.77 -20.11 -18.45
CA PHE A 182 -3.35 -21.48 -18.59
C PHE A 182 -4.04 -21.62 -19.94
N VAL A 183 -4.81 -20.62 -20.34
CA VAL A 183 -5.46 -20.63 -21.67
C VAL A 183 -4.39 -20.60 -22.79
N ALA A 184 -3.40 -19.71 -22.66
CA ALA A 184 -2.37 -19.53 -23.68
C ALA A 184 -1.49 -20.77 -23.87
N TYR A 185 -1.27 -21.52 -22.80
CA TYR A 185 -0.46 -22.75 -22.82
C TYR A 185 -1.32 -24.03 -22.94
N GLU A 186 -2.63 -23.89 -23.17
CA GLU A 186 -3.57 -25.00 -23.32
C GLU A 186 -3.55 -25.97 -22.11
N MET A 187 -3.36 -25.43 -20.91
CA MET A 187 -3.35 -26.22 -19.67
C MET A 187 -4.79 -26.51 -19.21
N GLU A 188 -5.07 -27.78 -18.88
CA GLU A 188 -6.36 -28.13 -18.29
C GLU A 188 -6.40 -27.70 -16.82
N UNK A 189 -7.18 -26.93 -16.55
CA UNK A 189 -7.29 -26.48 -15.21
C UNK A 189 -8.20 -27.38 -14.49
N UNK A 190 -7.86 -27.96 -13.67
CA UNK A 190 -8.72 -28.82 -12.93
C UNK A 190 -9.11 -28.38 -11.68
#